data_cb7aa4ee1a7df189bdc6e5e3e846965c
#
_entry.id   cb7aa4ee1a7df189bdc6e5e3e846965c
#
_cell.length_a   1.000
_cell.length_b   1.000
_cell.length_c   1.000
_cell.angle_alpha   90.00
_cell.angle_beta   90.00
_cell.angle_gamma   90.00
#
_symmetry.space_group_name_H-M   'P 1'
#
loop_
_entity.id
_entity.type
_entity.pdbx_description
1 polymer ?
#
loop_
_entity_poly.entity_id
_entity_poly.type
_entity_poly.pdbx_seq_one_letter_code
_entity_poly.pdbx_strand_id
1 'polypeptide(L)'
;MRHPHLPPPCPPPPERSAALRRRFAEEARSERPDLSALCLLIGAAADGSLDEAGIDAAQLELDRLAGELPYRPGGPHAWAEAVRRLLGDRYEFHGTAGDYQRLESSLLHEVLRRRRGLPILLSVVWLEVARRAGAPVY
;
A
#
# COMPACT_ATOMS: atom_id res chain seq x y z
N MET A 1 27.83 6.49 -5.08
CA MET A 1 27.26 7.20 -3.92
C MET A 1 26.49 6.21 -3.04
N ARG A 2 26.96 6.03 -1.82
CA ARG A 2 26.23 5.17 -0.87
C ARG A 2 25.03 5.95 -0.36
N HIS A 3 23.82 5.43 -0.59
CA HIS A 3 22.64 5.96 0.08
C HIS A 3 22.84 5.77 1.60
N PRO A 4 22.58 6.79 2.41
CA PRO A 4 22.62 6.59 3.84
C PRO A 4 21.69 5.45 4.23
N HIS A 5 22.22 4.48 4.96
CA HIS A 5 21.40 3.42 5.54
C HIS A 5 20.43 4.09 6.51
N LEU A 6 19.17 4.21 6.08
CA LEU A 6 18.12 4.58 7.00
C LEU A 6 17.99 3.46 8.04
N PRO A 7 17.87 3.81 9.32
CA PRO A 7 17.66 2.79 10.35
C PRO A 7 16.40 1.97 10.04
N PRO A 8 16.36 0.70 10.42
CA PRO A 8 15.16 -0.12 10.23
C PRO A 8 13.98 0.50 10.98
N PRO A 9 12.73 0.27 10.49
CA PRO A 9 11.55 0.75 11.18
C PRO A 9 11.49 0.28 12.62
N CYS A 10 11.06 1.16 13.50
CA CYS A 10 10.89 0.91 14.93
C CYS A 10 9.43 1.03 15.30
N PRO A 11 8.88 0.15 16.17
CA PRO A 11 7.50 0.28 16.61
C PRO A 11 7.25 1.60 17.36
N PRO A 12 6.02 2.12 17.35
CA PRO A 12 5.66 3.30 18.14
C PRO A 12 5.62 2.98 19.64
N PRO A 13 5.48 4.01 20.52
CA PRO A 13 5.31 3.80 21.94
C PRO A 13 4.12 2.89 22.27
N PRO A 14 4.12 2.22 23.44
CA PRO A 14 3.07 1.25 23.80
C PRO A 14 1.64 1.79 23.75
N GLU A 15 1.43 3.05 24.13
CA GLU A 15 0.10 3.69 24.10
C GLU A 15 -0.44 3.80 22.69
N ARG A 16 0.41 4.24 21.76
CA ARG A 16 0.03 4.32 20.35
C ARG A 16 -0.16 2.93 19.75
N SER A 17 0.69 1.96 20.09
CA SER A 17 0.53 0.57 19.66
C SER A 17 -0.82 0.01 20.07
N ALA A 18 -1.24 0.25 21.31
CA ALA A 18 -2.54 -0.20 21.80
C ALA A 18 -3.69 0.49 21.05
N ALA A 19 -3.58 1.79 20.78
CA ALA A 19 -4.58 2.53 20.01
C ALA A 19 -4.71 2.01 18.59
N LEU A 20 -3.59 1.71 17.92
CA LEU A 20 -3.57 1.17 16.57
C LEU A 20 -4.20 -0.22 16.51
N ARG A 21 -3.94 -1.07 17.51
CA ARG A 21 -4.57 -2.40 17.59
C ARG A 21 -6.08 -2.30 17.74
N ARG A 22 -6.58 -1.36 18.53
CA ARG A 22 -8.02 -1.12 18.67
C ARG A 22 -8.63 -0.67 17.35
N ARG A 23 -8.00 0.29 16.67
CA ARG A 23 -8.45 0.76 15.34
C ARG A 23 -8.48 -0.37 14.33
N PHE A 24 -7.43 -1.20 14.32
CA PHE A 24 -7.38 -2.36 13.43
C PHE A 24 -8.54 -3.32 13.69
N ALA A 25 -8.79 -3.65 14.96
CA ALA A 25 -9.88 -4.55 15.32
C ALA A 25 -11.25 -3.97 14.94
N GLU A 26 -11.47 -2.68 15.12
CA GLU A 26 -12.70 -1.99 14.72
C GLU A 26 -12.90 -2.04 13.22
N GLU A 27 -11.87 -1.70 12.46
CA GLU A 27 -11.93 -1.75 10.98
C GLU A 27 -12.16 -3.16 10.47
N ALA A 28 -11.44 -4.14 11.03
CA ALA A 28 -11.57 -5.55 10.62
C ALA A 28 -12.96 -6.14 10.89
N ARG A 29 -13.65 -5.60 11.90
CA ARG A 29 -15.00 -6.03 12.27
C ARG A 29 -16.10 -5.23 11.57
N SER A 30 -15.75 -4.19 10.83
CA SER A 30 -16.73 -3.39 10.11
C SER A 30 -17.42 -4.23 9.02
N GLU A 31 -18.57 -3.77 8.58
CA GLU A 31 -19.34 -4.47 7.53
C GLU A 31 -18.57 -4.60 6.22
N ARG A 32 -17.77 -3.57 5.90
CA ARG A 32 -16.92 -3.54 4.69
C ARG A 32 -15.53 -3.08 5.07
N PRO A 33 -14.66 -3.99 5.55
CA PRO A 33 -13.31 -3.62 5.93
C PRO A 33 -12.53 -3.00 4.77
N ASP A 34 -11.87 -1.88 5.05
CA ASP A 34 -11.02 -1.21 4.07
C ASP A 34 -9.63 -1.85 4.10
N LEU A 35 -9.27 -2.56 3.05
CA LEU A 35 -8.00 -3.27 2.96
C LEU A 35 -6.80 -2.33 3.07
N SER A 36 -6.84 -1.18 2.39
CA SER A 36 -5.73 -0.23 2.46
C SER A 36 -5.58 0.36 3.86
N ALA A 37 -6.68 0.66 4.53
CA ALA A 37 -6.66 1.14 5.92
C ALA A 37 -6.05 0.10 6.86
N LEU A 38 -6.43 -1.17 6.73
CA LEU A 38 -5.87 -2.26 7.53
C LEU A 38 -4.36 -2.40 7.31
N CYS A 39 -3.92 -2.36 6.05
CA CYS A 39 -2.49 -2.45 5.71
C CYS A 39 -1.70 -1.25 6.29
N LEU A 40 -2.26 -0.05 6.25
CA LEU A 40 -1.60 1.13 6.79
C LEU A 40 -1.55 1.12 8.32
N LEU A 41 -2.56 0.57 8.99
CA LEU A 41 -2.53 0.37 10.43
C LEU A 41 -1.45 -0.64 10.83
N ILE A 42 -1.28 -1.71 10.07
CA ILE A 42 -0.15 -2.64 10.25
C ILE A 42 1.18 -1.88 10.08
N GLY A 43 1.28 -1.06 9.04
CA GLY A 43 2.47 -0.25 8.80
C GLY A 43 2.79 0.68 9.96
N ALA A 44 1.79 1.36 10.50
CA ALA A 44 1.96 2.25 11.65
C ALA A 44 2.37 1.49 12.91
N ALA A 45 1.86 0.27 13.09
CA ALA A 45 2.22 -0.58 14.24
C ALA A 45 3.68 -1.08 14.17
N ALA A 46 4.23 -1.19 12.98
CA ALA A 46 5.63 -1.61 12.76
C ALA A 46 6.59 -0.43 12.64
N ASP A 47 6.11 0.72 12.22
CA ASP A 47 6.92 1.91 11.91
C ASP A 47 6.33 3.13 12.62
N GLY A 48 6.91 3.50 13.76
CA GLY A 48 6.46 4.63 14.56
C GLY A 48 6.62 6.00 13.87
N SER A 49 7.37 6.07 12.78
CA SER A 49 7.48 7.29 11.98
C SER A 49 6.24 7.51 11.08
N LEU A 50 5.42 6.48 10.88
CA LEU A 50 4.18 6.61 10.13
C LEU A 50 3.09 7.17 11.05
N ASP A 51 2.87 8.49 10.95
CA ASP A 51 1.83 9.20 11.69
C ASP A 51 0.52 9.30 10.88
N GLU A 52 -0.48 9.99 11.42
CA GLU A 52 -1.77 10.15 10.74
C GLU A 52 -1.63 10.88 9.41
N ALA A 53 -0.78 11.89 9.34
CA ALA A 53 -0.51 12.60 8.09
C ALA A 53 0.11 11.67 7.04
N GLY A 54 1.00 10.77 7.47
CA GLY A 54 1.61 9.77 6.59
C GLY A 54 0.62 8.73 6.10
N ILE A 55 -0.31 8.30 6.95
CA ILE A 55 -1.40 7.39 6.56
C ILE A 55 -2.27 8.06 5.49
N ASP A 56 -2.67 9.31 5.72
CA ASP A 56 -3.48 10.07 4.78
C ASP A 56 -2.75 10.28 3.45
N ALA A 57 -1.45 10.58 3.50
CA ALA A 57 -0.62 10.74 2.31
C ALA A 57 -0.56 9.45 1.48
N ALA A 58 -0.48 8.30 2.13
CA ALA A 58 -0.49 7.00 1.43
C ALA A 58 -1.85 6.75 0.74
N GLN A 59 -2.95 7.08 1.40
CA GLN A 59 -4.29 6.97 0.80
C GLN A 59 -4.42 7.90 -0.41
N LEU A 60 -3.95 9.13 -0.31
CA LEU A 60 -3.95 10.10 -1.42
C LEU A 60 -3.08 9.61 -2.58
N GLU A 61 -1.96 8.95 -2.30
CA GLU A 61 -1.11 8.39 -3.35
C GLU A 61 -1.82 7.29 -4.14
N LEU A 62 -2.57 6.43 -3.45
CA LEU A 62 -3.39 5.41 -4.13
C LEU A 62 -4.47 6.06 -5.01
N ASP A 63 -5.11 7.12 -4.53
CA ASP A 63 -6.08 7.89 -5.31
C ASP A 63 -5.43 8.54 -6.52
N ARG A 64 -4.24 9.11 -6.35
CA ARG A 64 -3.49 9.75 -7.42
C ARG A 64 -3.15 8.76 -8.53
N LEU A 65 -2.66 7.58 -8.16
CA LEU A 65 -2.37 6.53 -9.13
C LEU A 65 -3.63 6.08 -9.88
N ALA A 66 -4.73 5.90 -9.17
CA ALA A 66 -6.00 5.53 -9.79
C ALA A 66 -6.47 6.59 -10.78
N GLY A 67 -6.24 7.87 -10.49
CA GLY A 67 -6.58 8.99 -11.38
C GLY A 67 -5.81 9.02 -12.69
N GLU A 68 -4.71 8.28 -12.80
CA GLU A 68 -3.93 8.17 -14.03
C GLU A 68 -4.39 7.04 -14.95
N LEU A 69 -5.33 6.20 -14.50
CA LEU A 69 -5.90 5.15 -15.35
C LEU A 69 -6.87 5.73 -16.37
N PRO A 70 -6.96 5.11 -17.57
CA PRO A 70 -7.95 5.53 -18.57
C PRO A 70 -9.37 5.39 -18.01
N TYR A 71 -10.24 6.31 -18.39
CA TYR A 71 -11.65 6.24 -18.04
C TYR A 71 -12.33 5.13 -18.87
N ARG A 72 -12.88 4.12 -18.17
CA ARG A 72 -13.58 2.98 -18.78
C ARG A 72 -12.77 2.30 -19.90
N PRO A 73 -11.64 1.66 -19.58
CA PRO A 73 -10.78 1.02 -20.60
C PRO A 73 -11.47 -0.15 -21.33
N GLY A 74 -12.53 -0.71 -20.77
CA GLY A 74 -13.27 -1.82 -21.37
C GLY A 74 -13.61 -2.91 -20.36
N GLY A 75 -13.57 -4.17 -20.78
CA GLY A 75 -13.84 -5.33 -19.92
C GLY A 75 -12.70 -5.65 -18.96
N PRO A 76 -12.84 -6.77 -18.19
CA PRO A 76 -11.84 -7.13 -17.17
C PRO A 76 -10.41 -7.23 -17.70
N HIS A 77 -10.22 -7.78 -18.88
CA HIS A 77 -8.90 -7.89 -19.50
C HIS A 77 -8.30 -6.50 -19.80
N ALA A 78 -9.10 -5.58 -20.32
CA ALA A 78 -8.65 -4.21 -20.59
C ALA A 78 -8.29 -3.47 -19.31
N TRP A 79 -9.05 -3.67 -18.23
CA TRP A 79 -8.72 -3.14 -16.90
C TRP A 79 -7.39 -3.69 -16.38
N ALA A 80 -7.21 -5.01 -16.44
CA ALA A 80 -5.98 -5.65 -16.00
C ALA A 80 -4.77 -5.13 -16.76
N GLU A 81 -4.89 -4.97 -18.07
CA GLU A 81 -3.82 -4.46 -18.93
C GLU A 81 -3.51 -2.99 -18.63
N ALA A 82 -4.53 -2.17 -18.42
CA ALA A 82 -4.35 -0.75 -18.08
C ALA A 82 -3.61 -0.59 -16.73
N VAL A 83 -4.00 -1.36 -15.72
CA VAL A 83 -3.34 -1.34 -14.41
C VAL A 83 -1.89 -1.83 -14.53
N ARG A 84 -1.66 -2.91 -15.27
CA ARG A 84 -0.31 -3.43 -15.51
C ARG A 84 0.61 -2.40 -16.16
N ARG A 85 0.12 -1.71 -17.18
CA ARG A 85 0.91 -0.67 -17.88
C ARG A 85 1.23 0.49 -16.95
N LEU A 86 0.28 0.91 -16.15
CA LEU A 86 0.50 2.02 -15.22
C LEU A 86 1.50 1.63 -14.12
N LEU A 87 1.19 0.58 -13.38
CA LEU A 87 1.95 0.22 -12.19
C LEU A 87 3.22 -0.54 -12.51
N GLY A 88 3.18 -1.46 -13.48
CA GLY A 88 4.32 -2.27 -13.85
C GLY A 88 5.29 -1.56 -14.78
N ASP A 89 4.80 -1.02 -15.89
CA ASP A 89 5.67 -0.43 -16.91
C ASP A 89 6.05 1.02 -16.58
N ARG A 90 5.06 1.87 -16.25
CA ARG A 90 5.32 3.29 -16.04
C ARG A 90 5.98 3.59 -14.69
N TYR A 91 5.46 3.02 -13.60
CA TYR A 91 5.95 3.27 -12.24
C TYR A 91 6.91 2.20 -11.74
N GLU A 92 7.09 1.14 -12.48
CA GLU A 92 8.06 0.07 -12.20
C GLU A 92 7.91 -0.57 -10.82
N PHE A 93 6.66 -0.70 -10.35
CA PHE A 93 6.40 -1.48 -9.15
C PHE A 93 6.82 -2.93 -9.37
N HIS A 94 7.71 -3.43 -8.54
CA HIS A 94 8.26 -4.78 -8.69
C HIS A 94 8.78 -5.33 -7.36
N GLY A 95 9.11 -6.60 -7.35
CA GLY A 95 9.76 -7.26 -6.22
C GLY A 95 10.96 -8.07 -6.68
N THR A 96 11.89 -8.28 -5.78
CA THR A 96 13.07 -9.12 -5.98
C THR A 96 13.20 -10.10 -4.83
N ALA A 97 14.06 -11.11 -4.99
CA ALA A 97 14.34 -12.08 -3.91
C ALA A 97 14.81 -11.41 -2.61
N GLY A 98 15.56 -10.31 -2.72
CA GLY A 98 16.05 -9.56 -1.55
C GLY A 98 14.95 -8.88 -0.74
N ASP A 99 13.77 -8.66 -1.33
CA ASP A 99 12.66 -8.02 -0.64
C ASP A 99 12.09 -8.88 0.49
N TYR A 100 12.25 -10.20 0.43
CA TYR A 100 11.82 -11.10 1.51
C TYR A 100 12.61 -10.92 2.81
N GLN A 101 13.76 -10.29 2.75
CA GLN A 101 14.62 -10.05 3.92
C GLN A 101 14.47 -8.65 4.50
N ARG A 102 13.54 -7.84 3.98
CA ARG A 102 13.34 -6.46 4.39
C ARG A 102 11.93 -6.27 4.94
N LEU A 103 11.83 -5.77 6.16
CA LEU A 103 10.55 -5.45 6.78
C LEU A 103 9.76 -4.45 5.93
N GLU A 104 10.42 -3.46 5.37
CA GLU A 104 9.83 -2.40 4.54
C GLU A 104 9.03 -2.96 3.36
N SER A 105 9.43 -4.12 2.85
CA SER A 105 8.74 -4.79 1.75
C SER A 105 7.35 -5.33 2.12
N SER A 106 7.05 -5.38 3.42
CA SER A 106 5.76 -5.81 3.97
C SER A 106 4.89 -4.64 4.45
N LEU A 107 5.35 -3.40 4.33
CA LEU A 107 4.67 -2.21 4.81
C LEU A 107 4.15 -1.39 3.64
N LEU A 108 2.83 -1.21 3.54
CA LEU A 108 2.20 -0.58 2.37
C LEU A 108 2.76 0.81 2.07
N HIS A 109 2.94 1.67 3.09
CA HIS A 109 3.47 3.02 2.88
C HIS A 109 4.89 3.02 2.30
N GLU A 110 5.72 2.06 2.71
CA GLU A 110 7.07 1.89 2.19
C GLU A 110 7.07 1.31 0.77
N VAL A 111 6.17 0.38 0.48
CA VAL A 111 5.99 -0.17 -0.88
C VAL A 111 5.58 0.94 -1.86
N LEU A 112 4.67 1.82 -1.46
CA LEU A 112 4.26 2.96 -2.28
C LEU A 112 5.41 3.93 -2.53
N ARG A 113 6.21 4.22 -1.50
CA ARG A 113 7.35 5.13 -1.60
C ARG A 113 8.48 4.56 -2.46
N ARG A 114 8.81 3.29 -2.24
CA ARG A 114 9.96 2.63 -2.88
C ARG A 114 9.62 1.98 -4.21
N ARG A 115 8.32 1.76 -4.48
CA ARG A 115 7.83 1.00 -5.65
C ARG A 115 8.40 -0.42 -5.70
N ARG A 116 8.68 -0.98 -4.54
CA ARG A 116 9.17 -2.34 -4.35
C ARG A 116 8.50 -2.96 -3.14
N GLY A 117 8.20 -4.25 -3.23
CA GLY A 117 7.62 -4.96 -2.12
C GLY A 117 7.39 -6.42 -2.40
N LEU A 118 6.87 -7.11 -1.39
CA LEU A 118 6.47 -8.50 -1.53
C LEU A 118 5.25 -8.61 -2.46
N PRO A 119 5.10 -9.75 -3.14
CA PRO A 119 3.97 -9.96 -4.06
C PRO A 119 2.60 -9.65 -3.44
N ILE A 120 2.40 -9.98 -2.17
CA ILE A 120 1.13 -9.70 -1.49
C ILE A 120 0.86 -8.19 -1.41
N LEU A 121 1.86 -7.38 -1.10
CA LEU A 121 1.72 -5.92 -1.03
C LEU A 121 1.55 -5.31 -2.42
N LEU A 122 2.26 -5.81 -3.40
CA LEU A 122 2.08 -5.39 -4.79
C LEU A 122 0.65 -5.69 -5.25
N SER A 123 0.11 -6.85 -4.88
CA SER A 123 -1.28 -7.21 -5.17
C SER A 123 -2.27 -6.25 -4.51
N VAL A 124 -1.99 -5.80 -3.29
CA VAL A 124 -2.81 -4.79 -2.63
C VAL A 124 -2.81 -3.48 -3.41
N VAL A 125 -1.64 -3.02 -3.87
CA VAL A 125 -1.54 -1.79 -4.68
C VAL A 125 -2.35 -1.94 -5.97
N TRP A 126 -2.18 -3.05 -6.70
CA TRP A 126 -2.94 -3.33 -7.93
C TRP A 126 -4.45 -3.30 -7.69
N LEU A 127 -4.90 -4.02 -6.69
CA LEU A 127 -6.31 -4.13 -6.33
C LEU A 127 -6.90 -2.77 -5.94
N GLU A 128 -6.23 -2.02 -5.08
CA GLU A 128 -6.72 -0.74 -4.58
C GLU A 128 -6.76 0.33 -5.68
N VAL A 129 -5.74 0.39 -6.52
CA VAL A 129 -5.70 1.33 -7.64
C VAL A 129 -6.81 1.01 -8.64
N ALA A 130 -6.99 -0.27 -8.99
CA ALA A 130 -8.06 -0.70 -9.89
C ALA A 130 -9.44 -0.38 -9.31
N ARG A 131 -9.69 -0.73 -8.05
CA ARG A 131 -10.97 -0.50 -7.38
C ARG A 131 -11.33 0.99 -7.32
N ARG A 132 -10.37 1.83 -6.97
CA ARG A 132 -10.57 3.30 -6.87
C ARG A 132 -10.85 3.93 -8.23
N ALA A 133 -10.35 3.34 -9.30
CA ALA A 133 -10.63 3.78 -10.67
C ALA A 133 -11.97 3.29 -11.22
N GLY A 134 -12.68 2.44 -10.46
CA GLY A 134 -13.99 1.93 -10.84
C GLY A 134 -14.00 0.56 -11.49
N ALA A 135 -12.87 -0.17 -11.48
CA ALA A 135 -12.83 -1.52 -12.01
C ALA A 135 -13.70 -2.47 -11.17
N PRO A 136 -14.35 -3.47 -11.79
CA PRO A 136 -15.13 -4.47 -11.07
C PRO A 136 -14.20 -5.47 -10.37
N VAL A 137 -13.74 -5.13 -9.19
CA VAL A 137 -12.83 -5.94 -8.37
C VAL A 137 -13.57 -6.44 -7.15
N TYR A 138 -13.42 -7.72 -6.86
CA TYR A 138 -14.09 -8.40 -5.75
C TYR A 138 -13.08 -9.06 -4.80
#